data_389cc7d697f26e39174fa5e4b6e89c11
#
_entry.id   389cc7d697f26e39174fa5e4b6e89c11
#
_cell.length_a   1.000
_cell.length_b   1.000
_cell.length_c   1.000
_cell.angle_alpha   90.00
_cell.angle_beta   90.00
_cell.angle_gamma   90.00
#
_symmetry.space_group_name_H-M   'P 1'
#
loop_
_entity.id
_entity.type
_entity.pdbx_description
1 polymer ?
#
loop_
_entity_poly.entity_id
_entity_poly.type
_entity_poly.pdbx_seq_one_letter_code
_entity_poly.pdbx_strand_id
1 'polypeptide(L)'
;MKKLEGLTQKEAEKGLRIYGYNEIKEILKISPLKILLRQIKKNFIIYLLFVAALLSFFVGKDVTGYAIIGVIVIVISIGFFQEYKAERAIKALKQILVPTSVVIRDGKESRILSREIVPGDIVILRIGDKIPADCIVLEEKELMVEESILTGESQAVKKSAARNESNYEKENVIYMGTHIVDGKCIAKVLFTNMNTEFGKIAGMISTAEKELPLQRKVNSITRYMVYIAILVSVLTGFVMLIRNIPFSYSILVEVLIVVIALSVSAFPEGFPVVLIST
;
A
#
# COMPACT_ATOMS: atom_id res chain seq x y z
N MET A 1 -3.55 35.52 -30.84
CA MET A 1 -3.31 34.51 -29.79
C MET A 1 -2.32 35.11 -28.78
N LYS A 2 -2.74 35.27 -27.54
CA LYS A 2 -1.82 35.71 -26.46
C LYS A 2 -0.77 34.63 -26.29
N LYS A 3 0.51 34.97 -26.43
CA LYS A 3 1.60 34.01 -26.26
C LYS A 3 1.59 33.56 -24.80
N LEU A 4 1.21 32.32 -24.55
CA LEU A 4 1.23 31.73 -23.21
C LEU A 4 2.68 31.48 -22.83
N GLU A 5 3.25 32.28 -21.95
CA GLU A 5 4.66 32.20 -21.58
C GLU A 5 4.91 31.10 -20.52
N GLY A 6 3.88 30.78 -19.73
CA GLY A 6 4.01 29.81 -18.61
C GLY A 6 4.92 30.32 -17.50
N LEU A 7 5.24 29.45 -16.54
CA LEU A 7 6.23 29.74 -15.50
C LEU A 7 7.66 29.70 -16.08
N THR A 8 8.56 30.47 -15.49
CA THR A 8 9.98 30.27 -15.72
C THR A 8 10.47 29.03 -15.00
N GLN A 9 11.57 28.41 -15.45
CA GLN A 9 12.15 27.26 -14.79
C GLN A 9 12.49 27.54 -13.31
N LYS A 10 12.97 28.75 -12.98
CA LYS A 10 13.26 29.18 -11.61
C LYS A 10 12.00 29.27 -10.72
N GLU A 11 10.90 29.76 -11.28
CA GLU A 11 9.61 29.82 -10.57
C GLU A 11 9.06 28.41 -10.32
N ALA A 12 9.18 27.51 -11.29
CA ALA A 12 8.78 26.11 -11.14
C ALA A 12 9.61 25.39 -10.05
N GLU A 13 10.92 25.61 -10.02
CA GLU A 13 11.79 25.07 -8.95
C GLU A 13 11.43 25.63 -7.57
N LYS A 14 11.12 26.93 -7.49
CA LYS A 14 10.63 27.54 -6.26
C LYS A 14 9.27 26.96 -5.86
N GLY A 15 8.36 26.77 -6.81
CA GLY A 15 7.08 26.12 -6.61
C GLY A 15 7.24 24.71 -6.07
N LEU A 16 8.18 23.93 -6.62
CA LEU A 16 8.46 22.56 -6.19
C LEU A 16 8.95 22.50 -4.72
N ARG A 17 9.71 23.51 -4.27
CA ARG A 17 10.14 23.60 -2.86
C ARG A 17 8.99 23.96 -1.92
N ILE A 18 8.01 24.75 -2.38
CA ILE A 18 6.87 25.18 -1.57
C ILE A 18 5.79 24.11 -1.52
N TYR A 19 5.37 23.59 -2.69
CA TYR A 19 4.24 22.67 -2.82
C TYR A 19 4.64 21.20 -2.75
N GLY A 20 5.93 20.88 -2.94
CA GLY A 20 6.44 19.52 -3.04
C GLY A 20 6.13 18.87 -4.39
N TYR A 21 6.51 17.60 -4.53
CA TYR A 21 6.24 16.82 -5.73
C TYR A 21 4.74 16.53 -5.89
N ASN A 22 4.26 16.57 -7.13
CA ASN A 22 2.89 16.20 -7.49
C ASN A 22 2.72 14.67 -7.47
N GLU A 23 2.72 14.12 -6.27
CA GLU A 23 2.57 12.70 -5.99
C GLU A 23 1.52 12.52 -4.90
N ILE A 24 0.60 11.56 -5.08
CA ILE A 24 -0.26 11.12 -3.99
C ILE A 24 0.63 10.40 -2.99
N LYS A 25 0.88 11.02 -1.84
CA LYS A 25 1.71 10.43 -0.79
C LYS A 25 1.10 9.11 -0.37
N GLU A 26 1.77 8.02 -0.73
CA GLU A 26 1.51 6.76 -0.06
C GLU A 26 1.82 6.94 1.42
N ILE A 27 0.81 6.84 2.27
CA ILE A 27 0.92 6.99 3.72
C ILE A 27 1.84 5.92 4.32
N LEU A 28 2.23 4.92 3.53
CA LEU A 28 3.09 3.82 3.91
C LEU A 28 4.54 4.02 3.41
N LYS A 29 5.29 4.92 4.06
CA LYS A 29 6.76 4.77 4.06
C LYS A 29 7.10 3.56 4.92
N ILE A 30 7.31 2.42 4.27
CA ILE A 30 7.65 1.18 4.94
C ILE A 30 9.13 1.24 5.29
N SER A 31 9.43 1.37 6.57
CA SER A 31 10.81 1.23 7.06
C SER A 31 11.06 -0.24 7.42
N PRO A 32 12.28 -0.77 7.20
CA PRO A 32 12.63 -2.14 7.60
C PRO A 32 12.31 -2.45 9.06
N LEU A 33 12.52 -1.46 9.93
CA LEU A 33 12.19 -1.60 11.35
C LEU A 33 10.68 -1.78 11.59
N LYS A 34 9.83 -1.10 10.81
CA LYS A 34 8.37 -1.27 10.92
C LYS A 34 7.94 -2.67 10.46
N ILE A 35 8.57 -3.23 9.43
CA ILE A 35 8.33 -4.60 8.97
C ILE A 35 8.68 -5.57 10.11
N LEU A 36 9.86 -5.44 10.70
CA LEU A 36 10.31 -6.30 11.80
C LEU A 36 9.35 -6.25 13.00
N LEU A 37 8.97 -5.04 13.44
CA LEU A 37 8.02 -4.86 14.53
C LEU A 37 6.63 -5.41 14.20
N ARG A 38 6.20 -5.33 12.94
CA ARG A 38 4.94 -5.89 12.47
C ARG A 38 4.95 -7.41 12.53
N GLN A 39 6.07 -8.06 12.16
CA GLN A 39 6.25 -9.50 12.27
C GLN A 39 6.09 -9.97 13.72
N ILE A 40 6.72 -9.29 14.66
CA ILE A 40 6.62 -9.63 16.08
C ILE A 40 5.19 -9.40 16.61
N LYS A 41 4.57 -8.24 16.29
CA LYS A 41 3.26 -7.88 16.86
C LYS A 41 2.08 -8.64 16.25
N LYS A 42 2.12 -8.98 14.96
CA LYS A 42 1.00 -9.65 14.27
C LYS A 42 1.07 -11.18 14.35
N ASN A 43 2.23 -11.75 14.66
CA ASN A 43 2.41 -13.20 14.66
C ASN A 43 2.19 -13.79 16.06
N PHE A 44 0.97 -14.32 16.30
CA PHE A 44 0.60 -14.97 17.55
C PHE A 44 1.50 -16.18 17.89
N ILE A 45 2.07 -16.85 16.88
CA ILE A 45 2.95 -18.01 17.05
C ILE A 45 4.21 -17.63 17.85
N ILE A 46 4.77 -16.44 17.61
CA ILE A 46 5.97 -15.96 18.31
C ILE A 46 5.70 -15.88 19.82
N TYR A 47 4.52 -15.43 20.22
CA TYR A 47 4.15 -15.36 21.64
C TYR A 47 4.00 -16.77 22.25
N LEU A 48 3.40 -17.72 21.52
CA LEU A 48 3.28 -19.11 21.95
C LEU A 48 4.64 -19.77 22.12
N LEU A 49 5.52 -19.61 21.13
CA LEU A 49 6.90 -20.13 21.20
C LEU A 49 7.69 -19.49 22.34
N PHE A 50 7.49 -18.19 22.57
CA PHE A 50 8.14 -17.50 23.69
C PHE A 50 7.70 -18.08 25.05
N VAL A 51 6.40 -18.34 25.22
CA VAL A 51 5.89 -19.02 26.43
C VAL A 51 6.47 -20.42 26.56
N ALA A 52 6.56 -21.19 25.46
CA ALA A 52 7.17 -22.55 25.50
C ALA A 52 8.66 -22.50 25.88
N ALA A 53 9.41 -21.50 25.38
CA ALA A 53 10.81 -21.30 25.75
C ALA A 53 10.95 -21.01 27.24
N LEU A 54 10.13 -20.09 27.78
CA LEU A 54 10.13 -19.78 29.22
C LEU A 54 9.81 -21.01 30.07
N LEU A 55 8.78 -21.79 29.69
CA LEU A 55 8.43 -23.03 30.39
C LEU A 55 9.58 -24.07 30.36
N SER A 56 10.29 -24.19 29.23
CA SER A 56 11.47 -25.06 29.10
C SER A 56 12.57 -24.68 30.08
N PHE A 57 12.89 -23.38 30.19
CA PHE A 57 13.90 -22.93 31.17
C PHE A 57 13.44 -23.15 32.62
N PHE A 58 12.16 -22.93 32.89
CA PHE A 58 11.61 -23.10 34.22
C PHE A 58 11.72 -24.57 34.75
N VAL A 59 11.68 -25.53 33.83
CA VAL A 59 11.81 -26.95 34.15
C VAL A 59 13.26 -27.44 34.04
N GLY A 60 14.23 -26.57 33.78
CA GLY A 60 15.64 -26.93 33.64
C GLY A 60 15.97 -27.62 32.33
N LYS A 61 15.09 -27.53 31.29
CA LYS A 61 15.35 -28.03 29.93
C LYS A 61 15.99 -26.94 29.07
N ASP A 62 17.17 -26.46 29.47
CA ASP A 62 17.83 -25.28 28.84
C ASP A 62 18.09 -25.49 27.36
N VAL A 63 18.54 -26.68 26.94
CA VAL A 63 18.80 -27.00 25.52
C VAL A 63 17.54 -26.82 24.67
N THR A 64 16.38 -27.28 25.17
CA THR A 64 15.09 -27.13 24.50
C THR A 64 14.68 -25.63 24.43
N GLY A 65 14.89 -24.89 25.52
CA GLY A 65 14.62 -23.43 25.55
C GLY A 65 15.44 -22.69 24.53
N TYR A 66 16.75 -22.92 24.44
CA TYR A 66 17.60 -22.31 23.41
C TYR A 66 17.23 -22.71 21.98
N ALA A 67 16.86 -24.00 21.78
CA ALA A 67 16.38 -24.46 20.46
C ALA A 67 15.12 -23.72 20.02
N ILE A 68 14.14 -23.50 20.91
CA ILE A 68 12.92 -22.75 20.62
C ILE A 68 13.24 -21.28 20.30
N ILE A 69 14.16 -20.63 21.02
CA ILE A 69 14.62 -19.29 20.71
C ILE A 69 15.25 -19.24 19.32
N GLY A 70 16.08 -20.23 18.96
CA GLY A 70 16.64 -20.36 17.62
C GLY A 70 15.55 -20.41 16.54
N VAL A 71 14.50 -21.21 16.77
CA VAL A 71 13.34 -21.27 15.86
C VAL A 71 12.63 -19.92 15.75
N ILE A 72 12.40 -19.21 16.86
CA ILE A 72 11.80 -17.86 16.82
C ILE A 72 12.62 -16.91 15.95
N VAL A 73 13.94 -16.90 16.09
CA VAL A 73 14.83 -16.04 15.29
C VAL A 73 14.74 -16.41 13.81
N ILE A 74 14.72 -17.70 13.47
CA ILE A 74 14.59 -18.17 12.09
C ILE A 74 13.25 -17.74 11.50
N VAL A 75 12.13 -17.95 12.20
CA VAL A 75 10.78 -17.57 11.75
C VAL A 75 10.68 -16.07 11.50
N ILE A 76 11.14 -15.25 12.43
CA ILE A 76 11.16 -13.78 12.28
C ILE A 76 12.03 -13.38 11.08
N SER A 77 13.20 -14.00 10.91
CA SER A 77 14.10 -13.67 9.81
C SER A 77 13.49 -14.03 8.45
N ILE A 78 12.93 -15.23 8.31
CA ILE A 78 12.27 -15.66 7.07
C ILE A 78 11.11 -14.73 6.73
N GLY A 79 10.21 -14.47 7.69
CA GLY A 79 9.07 -13.58 7.51
C GLY A 79 9.50 -12.15 7.12
N PHE A 80 10.54 -11.62 7.76
CA PHE A 80 11.10 -10.33 7.42
C PHE A 80 11.64 -10.29 5.98
N PHE A 81 12.46 -11.27 5.59
CA PHE A 81 13.03 -11.30 4.23
C PHE A 81 11.97 -11.45 3.15
N GLN A 82 10.95 -12.29 3.38
CA GLN A 82 9.83 -12.48 2.44
C GLN A 82 9.04 -11.18 2.27
N GLU A 83 8.64 -10.53 3.36
CA GLU A 83 7.87 -9.29 3.32
C GLU A 83 8.69 -8.14 2.70
N TYR A 84 9.97 -8.01 3.07
CA TYR A 84 10.87 -7.02 2.51
C TYR A 84 11.05 -7.19 1.01
N LYS A 85 11.23 -8.45 0.53
CA LYS A 85 11.36 -8.77 -0.90
C LYS A 85 10.08 -8.44 -1.67
N ALA A 86 8.92 -8.80 -1.13
CA ALA A 86 7.62 -8.51 -1.73
C ALA A 86 7.38 -7.00 -1.86
N GLU A 87 7.63 -6.22 -0.82
CA GLU A 87 7.49 -4.76 -0.86
C GLU A 87 8.45 -4.10 -1.84
N ARG A 88 9.69 -4.59 -1.91
CA ARG A 88 10.67 -4.09 -2.88
C ARG A 88 10.24 -4.38 -4.32
N ALA A 89 9.67 -5.55 -4.59
CA ALA A 89 9.14 -5.91 -5.92
C ALA A 89 7.97 -4.99 -6.32
N ILE A 90 7.03 -4.74 -5.42
CA ILE A 90 5.91 -3.80 -5.66
C ILE A 90 6.43 -2.39 -5.95
N LYS A 91 7.42 -1.93 -5.19
CA LYS A 91 8.03 -0.62 -5.39
C LYS A 91 8.74 -0.52 -6.75
N ALA A 92 9.43 -1.56 -7.19
CA ALA A 92 10.10 -1.61 -8.49
C ALA A 92 9.08 -1.55 -9.65
N LEU A 93 7.98 -2.28 -9.56
CA LEU A 93 6.89 -2.24 -10.56
C LEU A 93 6.29 -0.83 -10.69
N LYS A 94 6.09 -0.14 -9.58
CA LYS A 94 5.56 1.24 -9.58
C LYS A 94 6.52 2.25 -10.22
N GLN A 95 7.83 2.00 -10.22
CA GLN A 95 8.83 2.88 -10.82
C GLN A 95 8.95 2.74 -12.33
N ILE A 96 8.45 1.66 -12.95
CA ILE A 96 8.56 1.42 -14.39
C ILE A 96 7.68 2.39 -15.19
N LEU A 97 6.57 2.85 -14.62
CA LEU A 97 5.64 3.78 -15.26
C LEU A 97 5.76 5.17 -14.61
N VAL A 98 6.80 5.90 -14.96
CA VAL A 98 6.90 7.32 -14.55
C VAL A 98 6.13 8.17 -15.57
N PRO A 99 4.95 8.69 -15.25
CA PRO A 99 4.18 9.49 -16.18
C PRO A 99 4.94 10.80 -16.49
N THR A 100 4.90 11.20 -17.75
CA THR A 100 5.44 12.49 -18.22
C THR A 100 4.30 13.37 -18.72
N SER A 101 4.48 14.67 -18.62
CA SER A 101 3.53 15.68 -19.12
C SER A 101 4.25 16.70 -19.96
N VAL A 102 3.54 17.28 -20.94
CA VAL A 102 4.05 18.39 -21.73
C VAL A 102 3.59 19.68 -21.08
N VAL A 103 4.55 20.55 -20.76
CA VAL A 103 4.30 21.86 -20.14
C VAL A 103 4.87 22.98 -21.00
N ILE A 104 4.34 24.19 -20.83
CA ILE A 104 4.92 25.41 -21.37
C ILE A 104 5.65 26.12 -20.23
N ARG A 105 6.98 26.22 -20.34
CA ARG A 105 7.84 27.01 -19.44
C ARG A 105 8.78 27.88 -20.26
N ASP A 106 9.05 29.09 -19.81
CA ASP A 106 9.87 30.07 -20.54
C ASP A 106 9.39 30.26 -22.00
N GLY A 107 8.08 30.19 -22.26
CA GLY A 107 7.49 30.29 -23.60
C GLY A 107 7.79 29.09 -24.54
N LYS A 108 8.30 27.98 -24.04
CA LYS A 108 8.63 26.79 -24.84
C LYS A 108 7.95 25.55 -24.29
N GLU A 109 7.52 24.69 -25.20
CA GLU A 109 7.04 23.34 -24.82
C GLU A 109 8.20 22.48 -24.34
N SER A 110 8.06 21.84 -23.19
CA SER A 110 9.01 20.91 -22.64
C SER A 110 8.29 19.69 -22.03
N ARG A 111 8.91 18.51 -22.13
CA ARG A 111 8.41 17.30 -21.50
C ARG A 111 9.10 17.10 -20.16
N ILE A 112 8.32 17.08 -19.10
CA ILE A 112 8.81 16.89 -17.73
C ILE A 112 8.16 15.66 -17.09
N LEU A 113 8.71 15.22 -15.96
CA LEU A 113 8.04 14.20 -15.14
C LEU A 113 6.77 14.82 -14.53
N SER A 114 5.64 14.12 -14.61
CA SER A 114 4.35 14.65 -14.09
C SER A 114 4.40 14.97 -12.60
N ARG A 115 5.33 14.35 -11.85
CA ARG A 115 5.60 14.66 -10.44
C ARG A 115 6.25 16.04 -10.21
N GLU A 116 6.84 16.64 -11.25
CA GLU A 116 7.53 17.94 -11.18
C GLU A 116 6.63 19.11 -11.58
N ILE A 117 5.35 18.81 -11.82
CA ILE A 117 4.33 19.82 -12.09
C ILE A 117 4.03 20.56 -10.78
N VAL A 118 3.91 21.90 -10.89
CA VAL A 118 3.57 22.79 -9.77
C VAL A 118 2.35 23.65 -10.10
N PRO A 119 1.62 24.16 -9.10
CA PRO A 119 0.56 25.14 -9.32
C PRO A 119 1.07 26.34 -10.11
N GLY A 120 0.32 26.73 -11.15
CA GLY A 120 0.70 27.79 -12.09
C GLY A 120 1.35 27.30 -13.39
N ASP A 121 1.81 26.06 -13.48
CA ASP A 121 2.28 25.47 -14.74
C ASP A 121 1.17 25.46 -15.79
N ILE A 122 1.54 25.61 -17.06
CA ILE A 122 0.63 25.44 -18.19
C ILE A 122 0.92 24.07 -18.81
N VAL A 123 -0.08 23.20 -18.85
CA VAL A 123 0.01 21.86 -19.43
C VAL A 123 -0.70 21.80 -20.78
N ILE A 124 -0.14 21.04 -21.71
CA ILE A 124 -0.76 20.70 -22.99
C ILE A 124 -1.21 19.26 -22.92
N LEU A 125 -2.51 19.05 -23.11
CA LEU A 125 -3.14 17.73 -23.00
C LEU A 125 -3.87 17.38 -24.30
N ARG A 126 -3.79 16.12 -24.69
CA ARG A 126 -4.35 15.58 -25.93
C ARG A 126 -5.14 14.32 -25.64
N ILE A 127 -5.91 13.87 -26.62
CA ILE A 127 -6.64 12.60 -26.56
C ILE A 127 -5.73 11.46 -26.08
N GLY A 128 -6.22 10.68 -25.11
CA GLY A 128 -5.49 9.59 -24.48
C GLY A 128 -4.60 9.99 -23.31
N ASP A 129 -4.36 11.30 -23.10
CA ASP A 129 -3.56 11.76 -21.97
C ASP A 129 -4.34 11.64 -20.66
N LYS A 130 -3.61 11.21 -19.62
CA LYS A 130 -4.09 11.28 -18.25
C LYS A 130 -3.80 12.65 -17.66
N ILE A 131 -4.81 13.26 -17.05
CA ILE A 131 -4.70 14.59 -16.46
C ILE A 131 -3.84 14.51 -15.20
N PRO A 132 -2.71 15.26 -15.13
CA PRO A 132 -1.70 15.07 -14.10
C PRO A 132 -2.01 15.81 -12.79
N ALA A 133 -2.88 16.81 -12.81
CA ALA A 133 -3.20 17.71 -11.70
C ALA A 133 -4.58 18.32 -11.92
N ASP A 134 -5.17 18.98 -10.92
CA ASP A 134 -6.40 19.73 -11.13
C ASP A 134 -6.06 21.04 -11.88
N CYS A 135 -6.67 21.23 -13.05
CA CYS A 135 -6.32 22.30 -13.96
C CYS A 135 -7.57 23.06 -14.42
N ILE A 136 -7.42 24.36 -14.67
CA ILE A 136 -8.42 25.18 -15.37
C ILE A 136 -8.08 25.21 -16.85
N VAL A 137 -9.07 24.96 -17.69
CA VAL A 137 -8.94 24.98 -19.14
C VAL A 137 -8.85 26.42 -19.64
N LEU A 138 -7.74 26.76 -20.29
CA LEU A 138 -7.51 28.08 -20.88
C LEU A 138 -7.95 28.13 -22.35
N GLU A 139 -7.60 27.08 -23.09
CA GLU A 139 -7.99 26.93 -24.51
C GLU A 139 -8.36 25.45 -24.72
N GLU A 140 -9.38 25.22 -25.54
CA GLU A 140 -9.84 23.88 -25.88
C GLU A 140 -10.26 23.74 -27.32
N LYS A 141 -10.28 22.51 -27.82
CA LYS A 141 -10.90 22.15 -29.08
C LYS A 141 -11.60 20.80 -28.89
N GLU A 142 -12.94 20.82 -28.87
CA GLU A 142 -13.81 19.64 -28.75
C GLU A 142 -13.47 18.75 -27.55
N LEU A 143 -13.16 19.36 -26.42
CA LEU A 143 -12.65 18.66 -25.23
C LEU A 143 -13.74 17.83 -24.55
N MET A 144 -13.51 16.51 -24.51
CA MET A 144 -14.30 15.56 -23.75
C MET A 144 -13.42 14.83 -22.76
N VAL A 145 -13.86 14.75 -21.50
CA VAL A 145 -13.09 14.15 -20.38
C VAL A 145 -13.93 13.08 -19.71
N GLU A 146 -13.34 11.93 -19.49
CA GLU A 146 -13.93 10.85 -18.68
C GLU A 146 -13.57 11.06 -17.21
N GLU A 147 -14.59 11.30 -16.38
CA GLU A 147 -14.43 11.60 -14.94
C GLU A 147 -14.88 10.44 -14.04
N SER A 148 -15.00 9.23 -14.58
CA SER A 148 -15.49 8.04 -13.86
C SER A 148 -14.73 7.72 -12.57
N ILE A 149 -13.44 8.03 -12.53
CA ILE A 149 -12.61 7.82 -11.33
C ILE A 149 -13.05 8.69 -10.12
N LEU A 150 -13.75 9.79 -10.37
CA LEU A 150 -14.26 10.72 -9.34
C LEU A 150 -15.75 10.57 -9.10
N THR A 151 -16.53 10.39 -10.17
CA THR A 151 -18.00 10.40 -10.12
C THR A 151 -18.60 8.99 -10.10
N GLY A 152 -17.85 7.98 -10.58
CA GLY A 152 -18.33 6.63 -10.83
C GLY A 152 -19.13 6.48 -12.13
N GLU A 153 -19.37 7.56 -12.86
CA GLU A 153 -20.12 7.56 -14.12
C GLU A 153 -19.17 7.51 -15.32
N SER A 154 -19.35 6.54 -16.23
CA SER A 154 -18.48 6.33 -17.39
C SER A 154 -18.79 7.23 -18.59
N GLN A 155 -19.74 8.16 -18.46
CA GLN A 155 -20.04 9.10 -19.54
C GLN A 155 -19.01 10.21 -19.61
N ALA A 156 -18.50 10.47 -20.82
CA ALA A 156 -17.60 11.59 -21.05
C ALA A 156 -18.33 12.94 -20.92
N VAL A 157 -17.71 13.85 -20.20
CA VAL A 157 -18.25 15.19 -19.93
C VAL A 157 -17.55 16.20 -20.85
N LYS A 158 -18.35 17.05 -21.51
CA LYS A 158 -17.81 18.16 -22.29
C LYS A 158 -17.25 19.23 -21.37
N LYS A 159 -16.02 19.67 -21.63
CA LYS A 159 -15.37 20.78 -20.91
C LYS A 159 -15.16 21.96 -21.84
N SER A 160 -15.18 23.17 -21.28
CA SER A 160 -15.02 24.41 -22.01
C SER A 160 -13.94 25.28 -21.40
N ALA A 161 -13.37 26.17 -22.21
CA ALA A 161 -12.40 27.15 -21.73
C ALA A 161 -13.03 28.15 -20.77
N ALA A 162 -12.31 28.49 -19.70
CA ALA A 162 -12.74 29.48 -18.74
C ALA A 162 -12.68 30.89 -19.33
N ARG A 163 -13.73 31.66 -19.13
CA ARG A 163 -13.77 33.09 -19.51
C ARG A 163 -12.88 33.96 -18.62
N ASN A 164 -12.72 33.54 -17.35
CA ASN A 164 -11.90 34.22 -16.37
C ASN A 164 -11.20 33.17 -15.49
N GLU A 165 -9.89 33.31 -15.34
CA GLU A 165 -9.07 32.40 -14.53
C GLU A 165 -9.39 32.43 -13.02
N SER A 166 -10.10 33.48 -12.56
CA SER A 166 -10.43 33.65 -11.13
C SER A 166 -11.77 33.01 -10.73
N ASN A 167 -12.59 32.59 -11.70
CA ASN A 167 -13.90 32.00 -11.45
C ASN A 167 -13.96 30.60 -12.07
N TYR A 168 -13.74 29.55 -11.26
CA TYR A 168 -13.75 28.18 -11.76
C TYR A 168 -15.15 27.58 -11.57
N GLU A 169 -15.72 27.15 -12.69
CA GLU A 169 -16.94 26.37 -12.75
C GLU A 169 -16.58 24.92 -13.06
N LYS A 170 -17.42 23.96 -12.68
CA LYS A 170 -17.15 22.54 -12.96
C LYS A 170 -16.92 22.23 -14.43
N GLU A 171 -17.48 23.04 -15.32
CA GLU A 171 -17.38 22.89 -16.78
C GLU A 171 -16.02 23.29 -17.34
N ASN A 172 -15.25 24.12 -16.62
CA ASN A 172 -13.95 24.60 -17.07
C ASN A 172 -12.76 24.08 -16.23
N VAL A 173 -13.04 23.16 -15.29
CA VAL A 173 -12.01 22.46 -14.50
C VAL A 173 -11.92 21.00 -14.94
N ILE A 174 -10.70 20.55 -15.13
CA ILE A 174 -10.35 19.15 -15.37
C ILE A 174 -9.54 18.62 -14.18
N TYR A 175 -9.78 17.38 -13.78
CA TYR A 175 -9.33 16.86 -12.50
C TYR A 175 -8.23 15.82 -12.65
N MET A 176 -7.32 15.77 -11.67
CA MET A 176 -6.25 14.78 -11.59
C MET A 176 -6.80 13.35 -11.66
N GLY A 177 -6.14 12.52 -12.48
CA GLY A 177 -6.47 11.10 -12.60
C GLY A 177 -7.48 10.75 -13.67
N THR A 178 -8.25 11.74 -14.19
CA THR A 178 -9.20 11.58 -15.29
C THR A 178 -8.48 11.54 -16.65
N HIS A 179 -9.19 11.18 -17.72
CA HIS A 179 -8.60 10.99 -19.06
C HIS A 179 -9.30 11.84 -20.11
N ILE A 180 -8.53 12.37 -21.07
CA ILE A 180 -9.09 13.00 -22.26
C ILE A 180 -9.49 11.92 -23.24
N VAL A 181 -10.77 11.85 -23.58
CA VAL A 181 -11.32 10.86 -24.52
C VAL A 181 -11.49 11.44 -25.92
N ASP A 182 -11.62 12.78 -26.03
CA ASP A 182 -11.66 13.46 -27.32
C ASP A 182 -11.12 14.90 -27.18
N GLY A 183 -10.62 15.43 -28.30
CA GLY A 183 -10.11 16.79 -28.37
C GLY A 183 -8.72 17.02 -27.78
N LYS A 184 -8.45 18.28 -27.47
CA LYS A 184 -7.21 18.74 -26.86
C LYS A 184 -7.43 20.04 -26.07
N CYS A 185 -6.56 20.30 -25.09
CA CYS A 185 -6.62 21.56 -24.36
C CYS A 185 -5.24 22.06 -23.92
N ILE A 186 -5.21 23.36 -23.63
CA ILE A 186 -4.15 23.99 -22.85
C ILE A 186 -4.80 24.40 -21.53
N ALA A 187 -4.22 23.97 -20.42
CA ALA A 187 -4.79 24.19 -19.11
C ALA A 187 -3.72 24.65 -18.11
N LYS A 188 -4.14 25.47 -17.14
CA LYS A 188 -3.28 25.95 -16.07
C LYS A 188 -3.52 25.15 -14.80
N VAL A 189 -2.45 24.67 -14.18
CA VAL A 189 -2.50 23.89 -12.95
C VAL A 189 -2.94 24.76 -11.78
N LEU A 190 -3.98 24.33 -11.08
CA LEU A 190 -4.52 24.97 -9.89
C LEU A 190 -4.00 24.28 -8.62
N PHE A 191 -4.19 22.95 -8.54
CA PHE A 191 -3.85 22.14 -7.37
C PHE A 191 -3.07 20.90 -7.79
N THR A 192 -2.15 20.48 -6.91
CA THR A 192 -1.30 19.30 -7.09
C THR A 192 -1.38 18.39 -5.87
N ASN A 193 -0.92 17.16 -5.99
CA ASN A 193 -0.78 16.15 -4.93
C ASN A 193 -2.07 15.94 -4.09
N MET A 194 -1.98 15.95 -2.78
CA MET A 194 -3.10 15.74 -1.83
C MET A 194 -4.13 16.89 -1.81
N ASN A 195 -3.82 18.03 -2.45
CA ASN A 195 -4.75 19.16 -2.53
C ASN A 195 -5.72 19.05 -3.72
N THR A 196 -5.52 18.08 -4.61
CA THR A 196 -6.45 17.77 -5.72
C THR A 196 -7.69 17.06 -5.19
N GLU A 197 -8.79 17.08 -5.97
CA GLU A 197 -10.01 16.32 -5.61
C GLU A 197 -9.71 14.84 -5.49
N PHE A 198 -8.93 14.27 -6.41
CA PHE A 198 -8.47 12.89 -6.31
C PHE A 198 -7.60 12.64 -5.06
N GLY A 199 -6.73 13.59 -4.70
CA GLY A 199 -5.90 13.52 -3.49
C GLY A 199 -6.72 13.49 -2.20
N LYS A 200 -7.78 14.28 -2.13
CA LYS A 200 -8.71 14.29 -0.99
C LYS A 200 -9.41 12.94 -0.83
N ILE A 201 -9.92 12.36 -1.93
CA ILE A 201 -10.55 11.02 -1.94
C ILE A 201 -9.55 9.94 -1.53
N ALA A 202 -8.33 9.96 -2.08
CA ALA A 202 -7.27 9.03 -1.73
C ALA A 202 -6.90 9.10 -0.24
N GLY A 203 -6.89 10.30 0.34
CA GLY A 203 -6.68 10.52 1.77
C GLY A 203 -7.77 9.87 2.64
N MET A 204 -9.03 9.94 2.24
CA MET A 204 -10.15 9.31 2.95
C MET A 204 -10.11 7.78 2.87
N ILE A 205 -9.69 7.23 1.72
CA ILE A 205 -9.62 5.77 1.51
C ILE A 205 -8.43 5.15 2.26
N SER A 206 -7.34 5.88 2.42
CA SER A 206 -6.11 5.36 3.03
C SER A 206 -6.25 4.97 4.51
N THR A 207 -7.32 5.40 5.17
CA THR A 207 -7.64 5.00 6.55
C THR A 207 -8.41 3.68 6.63
N ALA A 208 -8.91 3.15 5.52
CA ALA A 208 -9.64 1.89 5.46
C ALA A 208 -8.71 0.77 4.97
N GLU A 209 -8.19 -0.06 5.88
CA GLU A 209 -7.54 -1.34 5.52
C GLU A 209 -8.59 -2.24 4.83
N LYS A 210 -8.67 -2.19 3.50
CA LYS A 210 -9.50 -3.13 2.73
C LYS A 210 -8.76 -4.44 2.58
N GLU A 211 -9.12 -5.43 3.39
CA GLU A 211 -8.74 -6.83 3.10
C GLU A 211 -9.30 -7.24 1.74
N LEU A 212 -8.44 -7.72 0.86
CA LEU A 212 -8.86 -8.26 -0.44
C LEU A 212 -9.80 -9.47 -0.22
N PRO A 213 -10.83 -9.68 -1.08
CA PRO A 213 -11.77 -10.80 -0.95
C PRO A 213 -11.07 -12.17 -0.87
N LEU A 214 -9.96 -12.32 -1.58
CA LEU A 214 -9.13 -13.53 -1.56
C LEU A 214 -8.46 -13.72 -0.19
N GLN A 215 -7.94 -12.65 0.42
CA GLN A 215 -7.37 -12.70 1.77
C GLN A 215 -8.40 -13.14 2.82
N ARG A 216 -9.66 -12.71 2.71
CA ARG A 216 -10.73 -13.17 3.61
C ARG A 216 -10.98 -14.66 3.50
N LYS A 217 -11.02 -15.22 2.28
CA LYS A 217 -11.18 -16.68 2.07
C LYS A 217 -10.02 -17.45 2.67
N VAL A 218 -8.78 -17.00 2.43
CA VAL A 218 -7.57 -17.62 2.98
C VAL A 218 -7.56 -17.53 4.51
N ASN A 219 -7.85 -16.38 5.09
CA ASN A 219 -7.95 -16.22 6.54
C ASN A 219 -9.01 -17.16 7.15
N SER A 220 -10.12 -17.41 6.44
CA SER A 220 -11.14 -18.36 6.88
C SER A 220 -10.61 -19.80 6.89
N ILE A 221 -9.96 -20.24 5.80
CA ILE A 221 -9.36 -21.58 5.71
C ILE A 221 -8.30 -21.76 6.80
N THR A 222 -7.41 -20.78 6.94
CA THR A 222 -6.36 -20.78 7.97
C THR A 222 -6.97 -20.93 9.38
N ARG A 223 -8.07 -20.23 9.66
CA ARG A 223 -8.77 -20.33 10.94
C ARG A 223 -9.28 -21.74 11.23
N TYR A 224 -9.87 -22.42 10.24
CA TYR A 224 -10.31 -23.80 10.40
C TYR A 224 -9.13 -24.74 10.63
N MET A 225 -8.02 -24.58 9.89
CA MET A 225 -6.82 -25.37 10.10
C MET A 225 -6.24 -25.21 11.52
N VAL A 226 -6.24 -23.98 12.04
CA VAL A 226 -5.81 -23.69 13.41
C VAL A 226 -6.70 -24.38 14.44
N TYR A 227 -8.02 -24.37 14.28
CA TYR A 227 -8.91 -25.07 15.19
C TYR A 227 -8.69 -26.58 15.20
N ILE A 228 -8.50 -27.19 14.02
CA ILE A 228 -8.17 -28.62 13.90
C ILE A 228 -6.83 -28.91 14.58
N ALA A 229 -5.83 -28.07 14.35
CA ALA A 229 -4.50 -28.21 14.94
C ALA A 229 -4.54 -28.17 16.48
N ILE A 230 -5.25 -27.19 17.03
CA ILE A 230 -5.44 -27.06 18.48
C ILE A 230 -6.16 -28.28 19.03
N LEU A 231 -7.21 -28.74 18.37
CA LEU A 231 -7.97 -29.92 18.79
C LEU A 231 -7.05 -31.18 18.84
N VAL A 232 -6.30 -31.44 17.77
CA VAL A 232 -5.36 -32.56 17.68
C VAL A 232 -4.27 -32.45 18.75
N SER A 233 -3.72 -31.26 18.94
CA SER A 233 -2.67 -31.00 19.93
C SER A 233 -3.16 -31.24 21.36
N VAL A 234 -4.36 -30.78 21.70
CA VAL A 234 -4.98 -30.98 23.00
C VAL A 234 -5.29 -32.47 23.22
N LEU A 235 -5.80 -33.19 22.22
CA LEU A 235 -6.05 -34.62 22.29
C LEU A 235 -4.76 -35.40 22.51
N THR A 236 -3.68 -35.04 21.80
CA THR A 236 -2.35 -35.65 22.00
C THR A 236 -1.84 -35.39 23.41
N GLY A 237 -1.96 -34.18 23.91
CA GLY A 237 -1.60 -33.87 25.30
C GLY A 237 -2.39 -34.65 26.31
N PHE A 238 -3.68 -34.84 26.10
CA PHE A 238 -4.54 -35.65 26.97
C PHE A 238 -4.12 -37.12 27.00
N VAL A 239 -3.83 -37.72 25.84
CA VAL A 239 -3.32 -39.09 25.74
C VAL A 239 -1.96 -39.24 26.45
N MET A 240 -1.06 -38.25 26.30
CA MET A 240 0.23 -38.28 27.01
C MET A 240 0.05 -38.21 28.53
N LEU A 241 -0.90 -37.42 29.03
CA LEU A 241 -1.19 -37.35 30.46
C LEU A 241 -1.70 -38.71 31.00
N ILE A 242 -2.64 -39.35 30.31
CA ILE A 242 -3.18 -40.65 30.72
C ILE A 242 -2.09 -41.72 30.81
N ARG A 243 -1.16 -41.73 29.85
CA ARG A 243 -0.08 -42.74 29.79
C ARG A 243 0.97 -42.58 30.88
N ASN A 244 1.08 -41.39 31.49
CA ASN A 244 2.12 -41.07 32.45
C ASN A 244 1.54 -40.81 33.85
N ILE A 245 0.63 -41.69 34.32
CA ILE A 245 0.12 -41.67 35.70
C ILE A 245 1.05 -42.55 36.58
N PRO A 246 1.51 -42.02 37.74
CA PRO A 246 1.18 -40.79 38.43
C PRO A 246 1.91 -39.54 37.88
N PHE A 247 1.23 -38.40 37.91
CA PHE A 247 1.72 -37.16 37.35
C PHE A 247 2.91 -36.58 38.10
N SER A 248 3.98 -36.27 37.35
CA SER A 248 5.06 -35.40 37.84
C SER A 248 4.91 -34.01 37.23
N TYR A 249 5.37 -32.99 37.94
CA TYR A 249 5.39 -31.60 37.43
C TYR A 249 6.16 -31.49 36.11
N SER A 250 7.29 -32.23 35.97
CA SER A 250 8.07 -32.25 34.72
C SER A 250 7.29 -32.84 33.53
N ILE A 251 6.45 -33.85 33.75
CA ILE A 251 5.60 -34.42 32.70
C ILE A 251 4.54 -33.42 32.24
N LEU A 252 3.95 -32.67 33.17
CA LEU A 252 2.92 -31.69 32.85
C LEU A 252 3.48 -30.56 31.93
N VAL A 253 4.69 -30.10 32.24
CA VAL A 253 5.35 -29.06 31.38
C VAL A 253 5.79 -29.65 30.04
N GLU A 254 6.25 -30.93 30.01
CA GLU A 254 6.60 -31.59 28.75
C GLU A 254 5.39 -31.72 27.83
N VAL A 255 4.24 -32.13 28.36
CA VAL A 255 2.96 -32.17 27.62
C VAL A 255 2.59 -30.78 27.09
N LEU A 256 2.71 -29.73 27.91
CA LEU A 256 2.44 -28.37 27.48
C LEU A 256 3.35 -27.95 26.32
N ILE A 257 4.65 -28.21 26.39
CA ILE A 257 5.60 -27.90 25.33
C ILE A 257 5.23 -28.64 24.04
N VAL A 258 4.88 -29.93 24.11
CA VAL A 258 4.47 -30.73 22.95
C VAL A 258 3.18 -30.19 22.34
N VAL A 259 2.17 -29.84 23.16
CA VAL A 259 0.91 -29.26 22.68
C VAL A 259 1.15 -27.94 21.97
N ILE A 260 2.00 -27.07 22.53
CA ILE A 260 2.36 -25.80 21.89
C ILE A 260 3.11 -26.03 20.58
N ALA A 261 4.10 -26.95 20.59
CA ALA A 261 4.89 -27.24 19.38
C ALA A 261 4.03 -27.79 18.24
N LEU A 262 3.10 -28.72 18.54
CA LEU A 262 2.16 -29.26 17.55
C LEU A 262 1.19 -28.18 17.05
N SER A 263 0.69 -27.32 17.93
CA SER A 263 -0.20 -26.21 17.55
C SER A 263 0.49 -25.24 16.58
N VAL A 264 1.77 -24.95 16.81
CA VAL A 264 2.58 -24.06 15.95
C VAL A 264 2.91 -24.73 14.62
N SER A 265 3.27 -26.03 14.63
CA SER A 265 3.65 -26.79 13.42
C SER A 265 2.53 -26.87 12.37
N ALA A 266 1.28 -26.79 12.81
CA ALA A 266 0.13 -26.84 11.92
C ALA A 266 -0.28 -25.47 11.35
N PHE A 267 0.45 -24.40 11.66
CA PHE A 267 0.14 -23.06 11.15
C PHE A 267 0.69 -22.89 9.73
N PRO A 268 -0.13 -22.60 8.72
CA PRO A 268 0.31 -22.46 7.33
C PRO A 268 0.95 -21.07 7.10
N GLU A 269 2.18 -20.88 7.57
CA GLU A 269 2.88 -19.57 7.46
C GLU A 269 3.14 -19.14 6.01
N GLY A 270 3.21 -20.09 5.06
CA GLY A 270 3.45 -19.79 3.64
C GLY A 270 2.24 -19.31 2.85
N PHE A 271 1.02 -19.45 3.37
CA PHE A 271 -0.20 -19.19 2.62
C PHE A 271 -0.41 -17.71 2.24
N PRO A 272 -0.13 -16.72 3.10
CA PRO A 272 -0.26 -15.31 2.74
C PRO A 272 0.73 -14.86 1.65
N VAL A 273 1.88 -15.52 1.55
CA VAL A 273 2.97 -15.13 0.63
C VAL A 273 2.71 -15.59 -0.80
N VAL A 274 2.10 -16.77 -0.99
CA VAL A 274 1.74 -17.30 -2.31
C VAL A 274 0.73 -16.38 -3.02
N LEU A 275 -0.12 -15.69 -2.27
CA LEU A 275 -1.15 -14.80 -2.79
C LEU A 275 -0.63 -13.44 -3.28
N ILE A 276 0.58 -13.05 -2.88
CA ILE A 276 1.21 -11.79 -3.30
C ILE A 276 2.09 -12.03 -4.54
N SER A 277 2.43 -13.30 -4.83
CA SER A 277 3.35 -13.69 -5.92
C SER A 277 2.63 -14.15 -7.20
N THR A 278 1.31 -14.30 -7.19
CA THR A 278 0.45 -14.55 -8.37
C THR A 278 -0.32 -13.30 -8.75
#